data_0795e16ffb9e00ccd657e23779f34764
#
_entry.id   0795e16ffb9e00ccd657e23779f34764
#
_cell.length_a   1.000
_cell.length_b   1.000
_cell.length_c   1.000
_cell.angle_alpha   90.00
_cell.angle_beta   90.00
_cell.angle_gamma   90.00
#
_symmetry.space_group_name_H-M   'P 1'
#
loop_
_entity.id
_entity.type
_entity.pdbx_description
1 polymer ?
#
loop_
_entity_poly.entity_id
_entity_poly.type
_entity_poly.pdbx_seq_one_letter_code
_entity_poly.pdbx_strand_id
1 'polypeptide(L)'
;NRVEGLGVIAAETVRGSDRLIGNVAVKTDLAPEPFVGFENHGGRTLLDAEATPLGMSVVAGTGNNGDDGFEGIIYKGVIGTYLHGPALPKNPELTDWLITHALERRGDAQATALLPLKPLDDTYEHTAHDAAMKLLP
;
A
#
# COMPACT_ATOMS: atom_id res chain seq x y z
N ASN A 1 4.73 -6.87 -26.94
CA ASN A 1 5.59 -5.67 -27.06
C ASN A 1 5.87 -5.16 -25.65
N ARG A 2 7.13 -5.00 -25.29
CA ARG A 2 7.54 -4.33 -24.05
C ARG A 2 7.46 -2.81 -24.27
N VAL A 3 6.92 -2.11 -23.28
CA VAL A 3 6.92 -0.64 -23.23
C VAL A 3 7.78 -0.23 -22.04
N GLU A 4 8.79 0.59 -22.30
CA GLU A 4 9.62 1.11 -21.22
C GLU A 4 8.86 2.15 -20.43
N GLY A 5 8.86 2.01 -19.08
CA GLY A 5 8.32 2.97 -18.15
C GLY A 5 9.30 4.11 -17.87
N LEU A 6 8.88 5.05 -17.02
CA LEU A 6 9.70 6.20 -16.61
C LEU A 6 10.83 5.83 -15.62
N GLY A 7 10.92 4.57 -15.18
CA GLY A 7 11.93 4.15 -14.19
C GLY A 7 11.74 4.74 -12.79
N VAL A 8 10.52 5.14 -12.46
CA VAL A 8 10.20 5.73 -11.14
C VAL A 8 10.20 4.69 -10.04
N ILE A 9 9.83 3.45 -10.37
CA ILE A 9 9.80 2.29 -9.45
C ILE A 9 10.57 1.13 -10.06
N ALA A 10 11.14 0.28 -9.20
CA ALA A 10 11.86 -0.93 -9.59
C ALA A 10 10.89 -2.11 -9.67
N ALA A 11 10.14 -2.18 -10.76
CA ALA A 11 9.16 -3.22 -11.00
C ALA A 11 8.82 -3.35 -12.49
N GLU A 12 8.38 -4.53 -12.88
CA GLU A 12 7.79 -4.79 -14.19
C GLU A 12 6.33 -5.21 -14.02
N THR A 13 5.44 -4.70 -14.87
CA THR A 13 4.04 -5.15 -14.91
C THR A 13 3.76 -5.84 -16.22
N VAL A 14 3.33 -7.09 -16.14
CA VAL A 14 2.91 -7.88 -17.30
C VAL A 14 1.39 -8.00 -17.32
N ARG A 15 0.82 -8.18 -18.50
CA ARG A 15 -0.63 -8.39 -18.64
C ARG A 15 -1.00 -9.79 -18.15
N GLY A 16 -1.96 -9.88 -17.22
CA GLY A 16 -2.58 -11.14 -16.84
C GLY A 16 -3.62 -11.62 -17.83
N SER A 17 -4.06 -12.86 -17.68
CA SER A 17 -5.13 -13.49 -18.46
C SER A 17 -6.52 -12.93 -18.10
N ASP A 18 -6.67 -12.55 -16.84
CA ASP A 18 -7.91 -12.11 -16.20
C ASP A 18 -7.65 -10.90 -15.28
N ARG A 19 -8.71 -10.34 -14.71
CA ARG A 19 -8.59 -9.29 -13.71
C ARG A 19 -8.63 -9.90 -12.31
N LEU A 20 -7.78 -9.39 -11.45
CA LEU A 20 -7.84 -9.63 -10.01
C LEU A 20 -8.79 -8.61 -9.40
N ILE A 21 -9.90 -9.09 -8.82
CA ILE A 21 -10.97 -8.23 -8.30
C ILE A 21 -11.45 -8.82 -6.98
N GLY A 22 -11.40 -8.04 -5.91
CA GLY A 22 -11.91 -8.47 -4.61
C GLY A 22 -11.45 -7.60 -3.46
N ASN A 23 -11.94 -7.94 -2.27
CA ASN A 23 -11.42 -7.36 -1.04
C ASN A 23 -10.05 -7.95 -0.76
N VAL A 24 -9.13 -7.12 -0.30
CA VAL A 24 -7.75 -7.50 -0.02
C VAL A 24 -7.33 -7.00 1.35
N ALA A 25 -6.58 -7.84 2.06
CA ALA A 25 -5.89 -7.46 3.28
C ALA A 25 -4.44 -7.97 3.24
N VAL A 26 -3.52 -7.14 3.69
CA VAL A 26 -2.10 -7.45 3.66
C VAL A 26 -1.42 -7.09 4.97
N LYS A 27 -0.59 -7.99 5.48
CA LYS A 27 0.33 -7.69 6.58
C LYS A 27 1.46 -6.81 6.09
N THR A 28 1.85 -5.86 6.91
CA THR A 28 2.89 -4.88 6.63
C THR A 28 3.79 -4.70 7.86
N ASP A 29 5.01 -4.22 7.62
CA ASP A 29 5.90 -3.82 8.72
C ASP A 29 5.64 -2.38 9.20
N LEU A 30 4.72 -1.66 8.56
CA LEU A 30 4.40 -0.27 8.87
C LEU A 30 3.34 -0.12 9.97
N ALA A 31 2.56 -1.17 10.26
CA ALA A 31 1.49 -1.16 11.24
C ALA A 31 1.29 -2.56 11.85
N PRO A 32 0.75 -2.64 13.09
CA PRO A 32 0.44 -3.91 13.73
C PRO A 32 -0.74 -4.64 13.06
N GLU A 33 -1.71 -3.88 12.54
CA GLU A 33 -2.89 -4.42 11.85
C GLU A 33 -2.67 -4.47 10.34
N PRO A 34 -3.26 -5.44 9.63
CA PRO A 34 -3.17 -5.52 8.18
C PRO A 34 -3.78 -4.28 7.51
N PHE A 35 -3.20 -3.80 6.41
CA PHE A 35 -3.87 -2.83 5.56
C PHE A 35 -4.96 -3.49 4.74
N VAL A 36 -6.09 -2.79 4.59
CA VAL A 36 -7.26 -3.26 3.85
C VAL A 36 -7.57 -2.40 2.64
N GLY A 37 -8.14 -3.00 1.62
CA GLY A 37 -8.56 -2.30 0.43
C GLY A 37 -9.39 -3.18 -0.50
N PHE A 38 -9.55 -2.72 -1.72
CA PHE A 38 -10.19 -3.44 -2.80
C PHE A 38 -9.27 -3.45 -4.01
N GLU A 39 -8.91 -4.61 -4.50
CA GLU A 39 -8.10 -4.76 -5.71
C GLU A 39 -8.97 -4.89 -6.96
N ASN A 40 -8.56 -4.24 -8.04
CA ASN A 40 -9.22 -4.35 -9.35
C ASN A 40 -8.24 -4.02 -10.47
N HIS A 41 -7.40 -4.98 -10.84
CA HIS A 41 -6.36 -4.76 -11.85
C HIS A 41 -6.16 -5.97 -12.76
N GLY A 42 -5.68 -5.73 -13.98
CA GLY A 42 -5.34 -6.77 -14.95
C GLY A 42 -3.84 -6.97 -15.13
N GLY A 43 -3.03 -6.12 -14.49
CA GLY A 43 -1.58 -6.27 -14.45
C GLY A 43 -1.15 -7.29 -13.41
N ARG A 44 -0.01 -7.91 -13.63
CA ARG A 44 0.74 -8.71 -12.67
C ARG A 44 2.06 -8.00 -12.47
N THR A 45 2.24 -7.41 -11.31
CA THR A 45 3.44 -6.64 -10.99
C THR A 45 4.45 -7.51 -10.27
N LEU A 46 5.64 -7.55 -10.81
CA LEU A 46 6.80 -8.26 -10.27
C LEU A 46 7.80 -7.23 -9.77
N LEU A 47 8.23 -7.35 -8.54
CA LEU A 47 9.17 -6.43 -7.92
C LEU A 47 10.61 -6.85 -8.25
N ASP A 48 11.46 -5.88 -8.55
CA ASP A 48 12.90 -6.11 -8.62
C ASP A 48 13.49 -6.27 -7.21
N ALA A 49 14.64 -6.90 -7.09
CA ALA A 49 15.29 -7.24 -5.82
C ALA A 49 15.62 -6.02 -4.93
N GLU A 50 15.68 -4.82 -5.50
CA GLU A 50 15.95 -3.57 -4.77
C GLU A 50 14.68 -2.87 -4.25
N ALA A 51 13.50 -3.37 -4.60
CA ALA A 51 12.22 -2.84 -4.13
C ALA A 51 11.72 -3.62 -2.92
N THR A 52 11.02 -2.95 -2.03
CA THR A 52 10.37 -3.56 -0.87
C THR A 52 8.86 -3.59 -1.12
N PRO A 53 8.15 -4.70 -0.89
CA PRO A 53 6.69 -4.69 -0.93
C PRO A 53 6.11 -3.81 0.18
N LEU A 54 5.00 -3.13 -0.07
CA LEU A 54 4.22 -2.43 0.95
C LEU A 54 3.55 -3.43 1.90
N GLY A 55 2.95 -4.46 1.33
CA GLY A 55 2.39 -5.62 2.04
C GLY A 55 3.30 -6.84 1.89
N MET A 56 3.82 -7.31 3.01
CA MET A 56 4.77 -8.43 3.09
C MET A 56 4.10 -9.80 2.99
N SER A 57 2.79 -9.87 3.21
CA SER A 57 2.01 -11.10 3.10
C SER A 57 0.53 -10.78 2.87
N VAL A 58 -0.01 -11.24 1.76
CA VAL A 58 -1.45 -11.21 1.49
C VAL A 58 -2.15 -12.16 2.44
N VAL A 59 -3.06 -11.63 3.25
CA VAL A 59 -3.92 -12.39 4.19
C VAL A 59 -5.20 -12.81 3.49
N ALA A 60 -5.74 -11.94 2.65
CA ALA A 60 -6.89 -12.19 1.81
C ALA A 60 -6.75 -11.38 0.52
N GLY A 61 -7.32 -11.85 -0.57
CA GLY A 61 -7.15 -11.26 -1.90
C GLY A 61 -5.98 -11.87 -2.66
N THR A 62 -5.46 -11.15 -3.63
CA THR A 62 -4.49 -11.67 -4.59
C THR A 62 -3.16 -10.92 -4.58
N GLY A 63 -3.20 -9.60 -4.31
CA GLY A 63 -2.01 -8.75 -4.27
C GLY A 63 -1.44 -8.42 -5.65
N ASN A 64 -0.12 -8.21 -5.72
CA ASN A 64 0.56 -7.72 -6.92
C ASN A 64 0.37 -8.61 -8.17
N ASN A 65 0.37 -9.91 -8.00
CA ASN A 65 0.40 -10.84 -9.13
C ASN A 65 -0.32 -12.18 -8.88
N GLY A 66 -0.68 -12.49 -7.63
CA GLY A 66 -1.34 -13.71 -7.23
C GLY A 66 -0.44 -14.90 -6.94
N ASP A 67 0.87 -14.72 -7.05
CA ASP A 67 1.84 -15.82 -6.94
C ASP A 67 2.81 -15.63 -5.77
N ASP A 68 3.37 -14.43 -5.59
CA ASP A 68 4.42 -14.16 -4.60
C ASP A 68 3.92 -13.78 -3.21
N GLY A 69 2.62 -13.50 -3.08
CA GLY A 69 2.00 -13.12 -1.82
C GLY A 69 2.30 -11.69 -1.37
N PHE A 70 2.87 -10.85 -2.23
CA PHE A 70 3.16 -9.45 -1.95
C PHE A 70 2.07 -8.51 -2.48
N GLU A 71 1.98 -7.33 -1.88
CA GLU A 71 1.12 -6.26 -2.37
C GLU A 71 1.90 -4.92 -2.33
N GLY A 72 1.71 -4.13 -3.39
CA GLY A 72 2.32 -2.82 -3.52
C GLY A 72 3.84 -2.83 -3.59
N ILE A 73 4.40 -1.65 -3.51
CA ILE A 73 5.84 -1.40 -3.61
C ILE A 73 6.22 -0.15 -2.82
N ILE A 74 7.36 -0.19 -2.15
CA ILE A 74 8.07 0.96 -1.61
C ILE A 74 9.44 1.02 -2.30
N TYR A 75 9.73 2.13 -2.98
CA TYR A 75 10.99 2.32 -3.67
C TYR A 75 11.42 3.78 -3.64
N LYS A 76 12.56 4.09 -3.02
CA LYS A 76 13.16 5.44 -2.95
C LYS A 76 12.18 6.55 -2.52
N GLY A 77 11.22 6.21 -1.64
CA GLY A 77 10.20 7.13 -1.13
C GLY A 77 9.00 7.30 -2.06
N VAL A 78 8.85 6.43 -3.05
CA VAL A 78 7.63 6.27 -3.84
C VAL A 78 6.88 5.05 -3.31
N ILE A 79 5.56 5.17 -3.19
CA ILE A 79 4.66 4.06 -2.88
C ILE A 79 3.74 3.84 -4.06
N GLY A 80 3.61 2.58 -4.47
CA GLY A 80 2.60 2.11 -5.38
C GLY A 80 1.78 1.02 -4.71
N THR A 81 0.49 0.98 -4.96
CA THR A 81 -0.39 -0.05 -4.39
C THR A 81 -1.62 -0.27 -5.26
N TYR A 82 -2.15 -1.48 -5.21
CA TYR A 82 -3.46 -1.84 -5.77
C TYR A 82 -4.59 -1.75 -4.75
N LEU A 83 -4.32 -1.28 -3.53
CA LEU A 83 -5.34 -1.03 -2.52
C LEU A 83 -6.21 0.16 -2.94
N HIS A 84 -7.41 -0.13 -3.43
CA HIS A 84 -8.40 0.88 -3.81
C HIS A 84 -9.44 1.10 -2.71
N GLY A 85 -10.29 2.09 -2.92
CA GLY A 85 -11.58 2.31 -2.39
C GLY A 85 -11.80 2.74 -0.96
N PRO A 86 -11.50 3.92 -0.59
CA PRO A 86 -10.24 4.65 -0.54
C PRO A 86 -9.28 4.03 0.48
N ALA A 87 -8.02 3.87 0.12
CA ALA A 87 -7.03 3.18 0.95
C ALA A 87 -6.69 3.97 2.22
N LEU A 88 -6.43 5.28 2.12
CA LEU A 88 -5.93 6.06 3.25
C LEU A 88 -6.93 6.18 4.42
N PRO A 89 -8.22 6.51 4.22
CA PRO A 89 -9.18 6.58 5.31
C PRO A 89 -9.49 5.24 5.99
N LYS A 90 -9.13 4.12 5.40
CA LYS A 90 -9.30 2.80 6.01
C LYS A 90 -8.04 2.28 6.69
N ASN A 91 -6.91 2.97 6.50
CA ASN A 91 -5.62 2.60 7.05
C ASN A 91 -4.94 3.87 7.56
N PRO A 92 -5.40 4.43 8.70
CA PRO A 92 -4.87 5.69 9.23
C PRO A 92 -3.37 5.61 9.50
N GLU A 93 -2.85 4.44 9.92
CA GLU A 93 -1.41 4.23 10.13
C GLU A 93 -0.60 4.40 8.84
N LEU A 94 -1.15 4.00 7.70
CA LEU A 94 -0.52 4.26 6.39
C LEU A 94 -0.48 5.75 6.08
N THR A 95 -1.56 6.46 6.41
CA THR A 95 -1.65 7.91 6.22
C THR A 95 -0.63 8.65 7.07
N ASP A 96 -0.53 8.32 8.36
CA ASP A 96 0.44 8.89 9.30
C ASP A 96 1.87 8.57 8.89
N TRP A 97 2.13 7.34 8.45
CA TRP A 97 3.44 6.96 7.94
C TRP A 97 3.83 7.78 6.70
N LEU A 98 2.91 7.96 5.75
CA LEU A 98 3.14 8.77 4.53
C LEU A 98 3.46 10.22 4.87
N ILE A 99 2.70 10.84 5.78
CA ILE A 99 2.91 12.23 6.20
C ILE A 99 4.25 12.35 6.92
N THR A 100 4.52 11.46 7.87
CA THR A 100 5.79 11.45 8.63
C THR A 100 6.97 11.34 7.68
N HIS A 101 6.94 10.36 6.78
CA HIS A 101 8.02 10.12 5.82
C HIS A 101 8.22 11.29 4.85
N ALA A 102 7.14 11.94 4.41
CA ALA A 102 7.23 13.13 3.58
C ALA A 102 7.87 14.32 4.32
N LEU A 103 7.54 14.52 5.60
CA LEU A 103 8.11 15.57 6.44
C LEU A 103 9.61 15.32 6.72
N GLU A 104 9.97 14.07 7.04
CA GLU A 104 11.36 13.65 7.23
C GLU A 104 12.20 13.89 5.98
N ARG A 105 11.70 13.50 4.82
CA ARG A 105 12.39 13.71 3.54
C ARG A 105 12.53 15.19 3.17
N ARG A 106 11.56 16.00 3.54
CA ARG A 106 11.64 17.46 3.36
C ARG A 106 12.75 18.07 4.21
N GLY A 107 12.89 17.66 5.46
CA GLY A 107 14.04 17.89 6.33
C GLY A 107 14.32 19.33 6.72
N ASP A 108 13.45 20.29 6.35
CA ASP A 108 13.59 21.68 6.80
C ASP A 108 13.07 21.89 8.23
N ALA A 109 13.41 23.02 8.85
CA ALA A 109 13.02 23.32 10.22
C ALA A 109 11.50 23.35 10.43
N GLN A 110 10.72 23.73 9.41
CA GLN A 110 9.26 23.77 9.50
C GLN A 110 8.68 22.35 9.49
N ALA A 111 9.19 21.46 8.61
CA ALA A 111 8.77 20.07 8.56
C ALA A 111 9.14 19.34 9.86
N THR A 112 10.38 19.52 10.35
CA THR A 112 10.86 18.90 11.59
C THR A 112 10.04 19.33 12.80
N ALA A 113 9.58 20.58 12.86
CA ALA A 113 8.75 21.09 13.95
C ALA A 113 7.33 20.46 14.02
N LEU A 114 6.90 19.77 12.96
CA LEU A 114 5.62 19.05 12.91
C LEU A 114 5.74 17.60 13.39
N LEU A 115 6.94 17.12 13.65
CA LEU A 115 7.18 15.74 14.11
C LEU A 115 7.45 15.69 15.63
N PRO A 116 7.00 14.63 16.33
CA PRO A 116 6.10 13.59 15.82
C PRO A 116 4.71 14.14 15.53
N LEU A 117 3.97 13.50 14.65
CA LEU A 117 2.57 13.87 14.38
C LEU A 117 1.75 13.79 15.65
N LYS A 118 0.83 14.76 15.82
CA LYS A 118 -0.13 14.72 16.93
C LYS A 118 -1.20 13.68 16.60
N PRO A 119 -1.51 12.77 17.53
CA PRO A 119 -2.60 11.82 17.33
C PRO A 119 -3.92 12.53 17.03
N LEU A 120 -4.66 12.01 16.07
CA LEU A 120 -6.02 12.41 15.77
C LEU A 120 -7.02 11.41 16.38
N ASP A 121 -8.29 11.72 16.30
CA ASP A 121 -9.35 10.79 16.65
C ASP A 121 -9.74 9.99 15.40
N ASP A 122 -9.16 8.81 15.24
CA ASP A 122 -9.36 7.90 14.10
C ASP A 122 -10.50 6.88 14.35
N THR A 123 -11.45 7.19 15.24
CA THR A 123 -12.56 6.27 15.59
C THR A 123 -13.36 5.85 14.37
N TYR A 124 -13.64 6.77 13.44
CA TYR A 124 -14.39 6.45 12.22
C TYR A 124 -13.56 5.65 11.21
N GLU A 125 -12.28 5.95 11.10
CA GLU A 125 -11.30 5.27 10.26
C GLU A 125 -11.15 3.80 10.69
N HIS A 126 -10.94 3.56 11.98
CA HIS A 126 -10.90 2.21 12.55
C HIS A 126 -12.22 1.46 12.40
N THR A 127 -13.36 2.15 12.55
CA THR A 127 -14.67 1.54 12.28
C THR A 127 -14.80 1.11 10.81
N ALA A 128 -14.33 1.93 9.89
CA ALA A 128 -14.34 1.61 8.46
C ALA A 128 -13.36 0.48 8.10
N HIS A 129 -12.18 0.45 8.74
CA HIS A 129 -11.22 -0.63 8.63
C HIS A 129 -11.83 -1.96 9.10
N ASP A 130 -12.41 -2.00 10.31
CA ASP A 130 -13.03 -3.18 10.88
C ASP A 130 -14.20 -3.70 10.03
N ALA A 131 -14.98 -2.77 9.44
CA ALA A 131 -16.03 -3.14 8.51
C ALA A 131 -15.46 -3.78 7.25
N ALA A 132 -14.35 -3.28 6.72
CA ALA A 132 -13.67 -3.87 5.56
C ALA A 132 -13.10 -5.26 5.88
N MET A 133 -12.49 -5.44 7.07
CA MET A 133 -11.99 -6.75 7.52
C MET A 133 -13.09 -7.81 7.59
N LYS A 134 -14.32 -7.44 7.98
CA LYS A 134 -15.47 -8.37 8.03
C LYS A 134 -16.00 -8.77 6.65
N LEU A 135 -15.62 -8.06 5.60
CA LEU A 135 -16.00 -8.36 4.21
C LEU A 135 -14.97 -9.23 3.49
N LEU A 136 -13.91 -9.63 4.14
CA LEU A 136 -12.92 -10.56 3.60
C LEU A 136 -13.53 -11.96 3.43
N PRO A 137 -13.12 -12.72 2.40
CA PRO A 137 -13.60 -14.07 2.16
C PRO A 137 -13.17 -15.05 3.24
#